data_deaecf266b8e373ce209b2c7baed31ee
#
_entry.id   deaecf266b8e373ce209b2c7baed31ee
#
_cell.length_a   1.000
_cell.length_b   1.000
_cell.length_c   1.000
_cell.angle_alpha   90.00
_cell.angle_beta   90.00
_cell.angle_gamma   90.00
#
_symmetry.space_group_name_H-M   'P 1'
#
loop_
_entity.id
_entity.type
_entity.pdbx_description
1 polymer ?
#
loop_
_entity_poly.entity_id
_entity_poly.type
_entity_poly.pdbx_seq_one_letter_code
_entity_poly.pdbx_strand_id
1 'polypeptide(L)'
;LGHEDYDVVCPSDYIIERMLKNDLLLPIERDFGETPNYIDNVAPYIIDKFSQIEGSGKDANDYSVGYMWGTVGLIYNPKYISDSEVKDWDVLKNPAYAGKVLMKDAFRDVYTALLIALNKEAIDAGEKDIRTLPFDTSEESIKLVEDYLNSFKESVCGWEADFGKEQMTKELAWINLSWSGDAQWAIDEAADIGMDLRYAIPQ
;
A
#
# COMPACT_ATOMS: atom_id res chain seq x y z
N LEU A 1 12.78 21.32 -5.11
CA LEU A 1 13.56 20.35 -4.40
C LEU A 1 14.94 20.93 -4.19
N GLY A 2 15.45 20.90 -2.94
CA GLY A 2 16.67 21.57 -2.54
C GLY A 2 17.89 21.07 -3.31
N HIS A 3 18.96 21.79 -3.21
CA HIS A 3 20.25 21.49 -3.80
C HIS A 3 21.06 20.55 -2.87
N GLU A 4 20.42 19.48 -2.37
CA GLU A 4 21.09 18.49 -1.54
C GLU A 4 21.36 17.26 -2.42
N ASP A 5 22.60 16.80 -2.40
CA ASP A 5 23.01 15.58 -3.07
C ASP A 5 22.76 14.40 -2.12
N TYR A 6 22.02 13.42 -2.58
CA TYR A 6 21.75 12.18 -1.84
C TYR A 6 22.49 11.03 -2.51
N ASP A 7 23.17 10.21 -1.74
CA ASP A 7 23.81 8.99 -2.23
C ASP A 7 22.78 7.91 -2.52
N VAL A 8 21.72 7.82 -1.67
CA VAL A 8 20.64 6.83 -1.79
C VAL A 8 19.32 7.44 -1.32
N VAL A 9 18.24 7.11 -2.02
CA VAL A 9 16.85 7.43 -1.61
C VAL A 9 16.01 6.15 -1.65
N CYS A 10 15.00 6.05 -0.78
CA CYS A 10 14.09 4.91 -0.73
C CYS A 10 12.63 5.36 -0.95
N PRO A 11 12.23 5.67 -2.18
CA PRO A 11 10.88 6.08 -2.51
C PRO A 11 10.05 4.88 -3.00
N SER A 12 8.74 5.13 -3.16
CA SER A 12 7.84 4.20 -3.84
C SER A 12 8.14 4.10 -5.35
N ASP A 13 7.73 3.01 -5.98
CA ASP A 13 7.95 2.68 -7.39
C ASP A 13 7.49 3.77 -8.38
N TYR A 14 6.33 4.39 -8.13
CA TYR A 14 5.83 5.49 -8.96
C TYR A 14 6.68 6.77 -8.89
N ILE A 15 7.46 6.96 -7.80
CA ILE A 15 8.44 8.03 -7.71
C ILE A 15 9.70 7.64 -8.49
N ILE A 16 10.12 6.37 -8.45
CA ILE A 16 11.22 5.85 -9.26
C ILE A 16 10.92 6.09 -10.75
N GLU A 17 9.72 5.75 -11.21
CA GLU A 17 9.26 6.04 -12.57
C GLU A 17 9.45 7.52 -12.94
N ARG A 18 8.98 8.42 -12.07
CA ARG A 18 9.11 9.86 -12.26
C ARG A 18 10.56 10.34 -12.28
N MET A 19 11.40 9.76 -11.42
CA MET A 19 12.81 10.09 -11.35
C MET A 19 13.55 9.62 -12.62
N LEU A 20 13.24 8.42 -13.13
CA LEU A 20 13.78 7.91 -14.39
C LEU A 20 13.41 8.79 -15.59
N LYS A 21 12.15 9.19 -15.68
CA LYS A 21 11.65 10.09 -16.73
C LYS A 21 12.31 11.47 -16.73
N ASN A 22 12.83 11.91 -15.60
CA ASN A 22 13.47 13.22 -15.43
C ASN A 22 15.00 13.15 -15.26
N ASP A 23 15.63 12.01 -15.55
CA ASP A 23 17.08 11.83 -15.46
C ASP A 23 17.69 12.14 -14.07
N LEU A 24 16.95 11.81 -13.00
CA LEU A 24 17.34 12.11 -11.62
C LEU A 24 18.07 10.96 -10.92
N LEU A 25 18.24 9.83 -11.58
CA LEU A 25 18.90 8.66 -11.03
C LEU A 25 20.16 8.33 -11.84
N LEU A 26 21.19 7.89 -11.13
CA LEU A 26 22.39 7.31 -11.74
C LEU A 26 22.22 5.79 -11.83
N PRO A 27 22.73 5.16 -12.91
CA PRO A 27 22.74 3.70 -12.99
C PRO A 27 23.58 3.09 -11.88
N ILE A 28 23.15 1.95 -11.38
CA ILE A 28 23.86 1.20 -10.34
C ILE A 28 25.02 0.47 -11.01
N GLU A 29 26.26 0.67 -10.51
CA GLU A 29 27.38 -0.18 -10.87
C GLU A 29 27.14 -1.60 -10.36
N ARG A 30 27.30 -2.58 -11.24
CA ARG A 30 27.05 -3.99 -10.92
C ARG A 30 28.31 -4.78 -10.58
N ASP A 31 29.45 -4.12 -10.53
CA ASP A 31 30.70 -4.72 -10.04
C ASP A 31 30.77 -4.53 -8.52
N PHE A 32 30.36 -5.55 -7.79
CA PHE A 32 30.39 -5.58 -6.33
C PHE A 32 31.67 -6.25 -5.78
N GLY A 33 32.67 -6.48 -6.62
CA GLY A 33 33.88 -7.17 -6.23
C GLY A 33 33.57 -8.59 -5.73
N GLU A 34 34.02 -8.89 -4.50
CA GLU A 34 33.77 -10.20 -3.86
C GLU A 34 32.37 -10.32 -3.21
N THR A 35 31.61 -9.24 -3.16
CA THR A 35 30.26 -9.24 -2.60
C THR A 35 29.30 -9.89 -3.59
N PRO A 36 28.46 -10.84 -3.16
CA PRO A 36 27.46 -11.44 -4.04
C PRO A 36 26.55 -10.36 -4.64
N ASN A 37 26.30 -10.45 -5.95
CA ASN A 37 25.39 -9.54 -6.63
C ASN A 37 23.98 -9.75 -6.08
N TYR A 38 23.36 -8.69 -5.55
CA TYR A 38 22.01 -8.76 -5.01
C TYR A 38 20.97 -9.15 -6.06
N ILE A 39 21.17 -8.80 -7.33
CA ILE A 39 20.24 -9.12 -8.43
C ILE A 39 20.05 -10.63 -8.57
N ASP A 40 21.09 -11.42 -8.36
CA ASP A 40 20.99 -12.88 -8.41
C ASP A 40 20.15 -13.46 -7.26
N ASN A 41 19.90 -12.66 -6.23
CA ASN A 41 19.11 -13.01 -5.05
C ASN A 41 17.73 -12.35 -4.99
N VAL A 42 17.40 -11.46 -5.94
CA VAL A 42 16.06 -10.84 -6.03
C VAL A 42 15.11 -11.83 -6.67
N ALA A 43 13.92 -11.97 -6.10
CA ALA A 43 12.89 -12.82 -6.66
C ALA A 43 12.56 -12.41 -8.11
N PRO A 44 12.52 -13.36 -9.07
CA PRO A 44 12.25 -13.05 -10.49
C PRO A 44 10.98 -12.22 -10.71
N TYR A 45 9.97 -12.43 -9.88
CA TYR A 45 8.73 -11.64 -9.89
C TYR A 45 8.98 -10.15 -9.66
N ILE A 46 9.89 -9.79 -8.76
CA ILE A 46 10.23 -8.39 -8.45
C ILE A 46 10.99 -7.75 -9.61
N ILE A 47 11.94 -8.49 -10.18
CA ILE A 47 12.69 -8.04 -11.38
C ILE A 47 11.71 -7.78 -12.55
N ASP A 48 10.77 -8.70 -12.78
CA ASP A 48 9.74 -8.54 -13.81
C ASP A 48 8.86 -7.30 -13.57
N LYS A 49 8.45 -7.06 -12.31
CA LYS A 49 7.67 -5.86 -11.96
C LYS A 49 8.45 -4.56 -12.16
N PHE A 50 9.74 -4.55 -11.81
CA PHE A 50 10.59 -3.38 -12.01
C PHE A 50 10.83 -3.10 -13.49
N SER A 51 10.99 -4.12 -14.33
CA SER A 51 11.12 -3.93 -15.80
C SER A 51 9.87 -3.37 -16.46
N GLN A 52 8.70 -3.44 -15.79
CA GLN A 52 7.44 -2.86 -16.25
C GLN A 52 7.27 -1.37 -15.86
N ILE A 53 8.17 -0.82 -15.03
CA ILE A 53 8.16 0.60 -14.68
C ILE A 53 8.56 1.42 -15.93
N GLU A 54 7.71 2.36 -16.33
CA GLU A 54 7.92 3.15 -17.55
C GLU A 54 8.99 4.23 -17.36
N GLY A 55 10.22 3.89 -17.66
CA GLY A 55 11.39 4.73 -17.42
C GLY A 55 11.91 5.53 -18.61
N SER A 56 11.09 5.84 -19.63
CA SER A 56 11.55 6.52 -20.87
C SER A 56 12.66 5.75 -21.60
N GLY A 57 12.49 4.42 -21.70
CA GLY A 57 13.46 3.53 -22.34
C GLY A 57 14.56 3.05 -21.42
N LYS A 58 14.53 3.38 -20.12
CA LYS A 58 15.42 2.87 -19.09
C LYS A 58 14.74 1.73 -18.34
N ASP A 59 15.47 0.66 -18.05
CA ASP A 59 15.00 -0.40 -17.15
C ASP A 59 15.23 0.04 -15.70
N ALA A 60 14.18 0.08 -14.89
CA ALA A 60 14.29 0.47 -13.49
C ALA A 60 15.24 -0.43 -12.69
N ASN A 61 15.43 -1.69 -13.09
CA ASN A 61 16.40 -2.59 -12.48
C ASN A 61 17.85 -2.12 -12.62
N ASP A 62 18.15 -1.25 -13.61
CA ASP A 62 19.50 -0.69 -13.77
C ASP A 62 19.78 0.49 -12.83
N TYR A 63 18.73 1.05 -12.20
CA TYR A 63 18.80 2.29 -11.41
C TYR A 63 18.30 2.11 -9.98
N SER A 64 17.66 1.01 -9.65
CA SER A 64 17.04 0.78 -8.35
C SER A 64 17.02 -0.68 -7.95
N VAL A 65 16.77 -0.92 -6.67
CA VAL A 65 16.65 -2.25 -6.05
C VAL A 65 15.34 -2.30 -5.29
N GLY A 66 14.57 -3.37 -5.47
CA GLY A 66 13.40 -3.62 -4.65
C GLY A 66 13.79 -3.83 -3.18
N TYR A 67 13.34 -2.96 -2.29
CA TYR A 67 13.59 -3.05 -0.86
C TYR A 67 12.49 -3.80 -0.13
N MET A 68 11.25 -3.37 -0.29
CA MET A 68 10.07 -4.00 0.30
C MET A 68 8.91 -3.99 -0.70
N TRP A 69 8.07 -4.99 -0.61
CA TRP A 69 6.81 -5.05 -1.34
C TRP A 69 5.76 -5.73 -0.46
N GLY A 70 4.50 -5.49 -0.76
CA GLY A 70 3.41 -6.08 -0.02
C GLY A 70 2.05 -5.77 -0.65
N THR A 71 1.02 -6.09 0.10
CA THR A 71 -0.37 -5.81 -0.25
C THR A 71 -0.95 -4.74 0.67
N VAL A 72 -1.99 -4.07 0.21
CA VAL A 72 -2.83 -3.19 1.03
C VAL A 72 -4.06 -3.99 1.47
N GLY A 73 -4.41 -3.90 2.73
CA GLY A 73 -5.55 -4.60 3.30
C GLY A 73 -5.94 -4.01 4.65
N LEU A 74 -6.68 -4.78 5.44
CA LEU A 74 -7.19 -4.37 6.73
C LEU A 74 -6.58 -5.20 7.85
N ILE A 75 -5.92 -4.54 8.80
CA ILE A 75 -5.66 -5.13 10.13
C ILE A 75 -6.95 -4.95 10.93
N TYR A 76 -7.37 -5.96 11.66
CA TYR A 76 -8.57 -5.87 12.49
C TYR A 76 -8.44 -6.68 13.77
N ASN A 77 -9.20 -6.27 14.78
CA ASN A 77 -9.29 -6.97 16.04
C ASN A 77 -10.54 -7.87 16.04
N PRO A 78 -10.38 -9.21 16.00
CA PRO A 78 -11.50 -10.15 15.92
C PRO A 78 -12.42 -10.15 17.15
N LYS A 79 -12.01 -9.50 18.23
CA LYS A 79 -12.86 -9.25 19.40
C LYS A 79 -14.05 -8.34 19.07
N TYR A 80 -13.89 -7.46 18.09
CA TYR A 80 -14.88 -6.45 17.71
C TYR A 80 -15.45 -6.65 16.31
N ILE A 81 -14.69 -7.25 15.41
CA ILE A 81 -14.99 -7.34 13.98
C ILE A 81 -14.81 -8.79 13.53
N SER A 82 -15.85 -9.37 12.96
CA SER A 82 -15.82 -10.75 12.50
C SER A 82 -15.04 -10.93 11.19
N ASP A 83 -14.50 -12.13 10.98
CA ASP A 83 -13.80 -12.53 9.74
C ASP A 83 -14.70 -12.44 8.49
N SER A 84 -16.02 -12.46 8.66
CA SER A 84 -16.98 -12.31 7.56
C SER A 84 -17.16 -10.87 7.10
N GLU A 85 -17.06 -9.92 8.04
CA GLU A 85 -17.25 -8.49 7.75
C GLU A 85 -16.08 -7.90 6.98
N VAL A 86 -14.84 -8.34 7.29
CA VAL A 86 -13.63 -7.84 6.63
C VAL A 86 -13.41 -8.39 5.22
N LYS A 87 -14.34 -9.15 4.68
CA LYS A 87 -14.30 -9.61 3.29
C LYS A 87 -14.71 -8.53 2.29
N ASP A 88 -15.33 -7.47 2.76
CA ASP A 88 -15.79 -6.35 1.97
C ASP A 88 -15.25 -5.05 2.55
N TRP A 89 -14.85 -4.13 1.68
CA TRP A 89 -14.40 -2.79 2.08
C TRP A 89 -15.49 -1.97 2.77
N ASP A 90 -16.75 -2.29 2.56
CA ASP A 90 -17.89 -1.63 3.20
C ASP A 90 -17.92 -1.82 4.73
N VAL A 91 -17.10 -2.73 5.29
CA VAL A 91 -16.86 -2.80 6.74
C VAL A 91 -16.43 -1.45 7.32
N LEU A 92 -15.72 -0.62 6.55
CA LEU A 92 -15.28 0.72 6.95
C LEU A 92 -16.46 1.68 7.19
N LYS A 93 -17.60 1.44 6.54
CA LYS A 93 -18.82 2.24 6.66
C LYS A 93 -19.70 1.83 7.84
N ASN A 94 -19.39 0.73 8.53
CA ASN A 94 -20.24 0.25 9.62
C ASN A 94 -20.27 1.27 10.76
N PRO A 95 -21.43 1.86 11.10
CA PRO A 95 -21.54 2.88 12.13
C PRO A 95 -21.19 2.37 13.54
N ALA A 96 -21.19 1.06 13.76
CA ALA A 96 -20.72 0.46 15.02
C ALA A 96 -19.23 0.71 15.28
N TYR A 97 -18.47 1.06 14.25
CA TYR A 97 -17.02 1.31 14.32
C TYR A 97 -16.69 2.81 14.27
N ALA A 98 -17.66 3.68 14.56
CA ALA A 98 -17.43 5.13 14.60
C ALA A 98 -16.27 5.50 15.50
N GLY A 99 -15.29 6.25 14.95
CA GLY A 99 -14.07 6.63 15.65
C GLY A 99 -13.12 5.47 15.96
N LYS A 100 -13.21 4.35 15.22
CA LYS A 100 -12.39 3.15 15.44
C LYS A 100 -11.63 2.67 14.20
N VAL A 101 -11.70 3.41 13.11
CA VAL A 101 -11.01 3.12 11.85
C VAL A 101 -9.77 4.00 11.72
N LEU A 102 -8.61 3.39 11.53
CA LEU A 102 -7.39 4.06 11.09
C LEU A 102 -7.24 3.91 9.59
N MET A 103 -6.73 4.94 8.96
CA MET A 103 -6.40 4.95 7.53
C MET A 103 -4.90 5.16 7.36
N LYS A 104 -4.31 4.51 6.37
CA LYS A 104 -2.91 4.73 6.02
C LYS A 104 -2.74 6.13 5.41
N ASP A 105 -1.77 6.90 5.91
CA ASP A 105 -1.39 8.19 5.33
C ASP A 105 -0.46 7.98 4.10
N ALA A 106 -1.00 7.28 3.13
CA ALA A 106 -0.37 7.01 1.84
C ALA A 106 -1.43 7.14 0.74
N PHE A 107 -1.57 8.36 0.22
CA PHE A 107 -2.66 8.73 -0.69
C PHE A 107 -2.83 7.74 -1.85
N ARG A 108 -1.76 7.37 -2.56
CA ARG A 108 -1.86 6.49 -3.72
C ARG A 108 -2.33 5.09 -3.37
N ASP A 109 -1.87 4.55 -2.25
CA ASP A 109 -2.23 3.20 -1.82
C ASP A 109 -3.70 3.12 -1.43
N VAL A 110 -4.17 4.11 -0.65
CA VAL A 110 -5.59 4.22 -0.27
C VAL A 110 -6.47 4.44 -1.50
N TYR A 111 -6.11 5.40 -2.36
CA TYR A 111 -6.84 5.70 -3.58
C TYR A 111 -6.97 4.47 -4.48
N THR A 112 -5.84 3.81 -4.76
CA THR A 112 -5.81 2.66 -5.65
C THR A 112 -6.62 1.49 -5.09
N ALA A 113 -6.46 1.15 -3.81
CA ALA A 113 -7.20 0.06 -3.18
C ALA A 113 -8.72 0.28 -3.25
N LEU A 114 -9.15 1.49 -2.90
CA LEU A 114 -10.57 1.84 -2.93
C LEU A 114 -11.11 1.96 -4.36
N LEU A 115 -10.35 2.50 -5.31
CA LEU A 115 -10.77 2.58 -6.71
C LEU A 115 -10.96 1.19 -7.31
N ILE A 116 -10.07 0.24 -7.01
CA ILE A 116 -10.22 -1.17 -7.43
C ILE A 116 -11.49 -1.76 -6.82
N ALA A 117 -11.69 -1.61 -5.52
CA ALA A 117 -12.86 -2.11 -4.83
C ALA A 117 -14.18 -1.57 -5.42
N LEU A 118 -14.23 -0.26 -5.67
CA LEU A 118 -15.41 0.41 -6.23
C LEU A 118 -15.71 0.06 -7.69
N ASN A 119 -14.73 -0.49 -8.41
CA ASN A 119 -14.89 -0.96 -9.78
C ASN A 119 -14.93 -2.49 -9.90
N LYS A 120 -15.06 -3.21 -8.77
CA LYS A 120 -15.01 -4.67 -8.76
C LYS A 120 -15.98 -5.31 -9.76
N GLU A 121 -17.23 -4.88 -9.81
CA GLU A 121 -18.22 -5.45 -10.73
C GLU A 121 -17.80 -5.25 -12.19
N ALA A 122 -17.31 -4.09 -12.56
CA ALA A 122 -16.83 -3.80 -13.91
C ALA A 122 -15.54 -4.58 -14.25
N ILE A 123 -14.68 -4.82 -13.26
CA ILE A 123 -13.49 -5.66 -13.41
C ILE A 123 -13.90 -7.12 -13.64
N ASP A 124 -14.79 -7.64 -12.80
CA ASP A 124 -15.28 -9.02 -12.89
C ASP A 124 -16.04 -9.27 -14.21
N ALA A 125 -16.74 -8.25 -14.73
CA ALA A 125 -17.40 -8.29 -16.04
C ALA A 125 -16.42 -8.13 -17.23
N GLY A 126 -15.15 -7.83 -16.98
CA GLY A 126 -14.15 -7.58 -18.03
C GLY A 126 -14.31 -6.23 -18.74
N GLU A 127 -15.09 -5.31 -18.18
CA GLU A 127 -15.32 -3.98 -18.71
C GLU A 127 -14.18 -3.00 -18.37
N LYS A 128 -13.48 -3.27 -17.24
CA LYS A 128 -12.30 -2.49 -16.81
C LYS A 128 -11.11 -3.43 -16.55
N ASP A 129 -9.93 -2.97 -16.95
CA ASP A 129 -8.68 -3.67 -16.65
C ASP A 129 -8.11 -3.15 -15.33
N ILE A 130 -8.03 -4.02 -14.32
CA ILE A 130 -7.48 -3.72 -12.99
C ILE A 130 -6.09 -3.07 -13.07
N ARG A 131 -5.29 -3.41 -14.09
CA ARG A 131 -3.92 -2.89 -14.26
C ARG A 131 -3.87 -1.42 -14.61
N THR A 132 -4.95 -0.84 -15.15
CA THR A 132 -5.03 0.58 -15.53
C THR A 132 -5.50 1.47 -14.39
N LEU A 133 -6.23 0.92 -13.42
CA LEU A 133 -6.82 1.69 -12.32
C LEU A 133 -5.79 2.42 -11.44
N PRO A 134 -4.61 1.86 -11.12
CA PRO A 134 -3.58 2.59 -10.35
C PRO A 134 -3.10 3.88 -11.00
N PHE A 135 -3.31 4.03 -12.30
CA PHE A 135 -2.90 5.19 -13.12
C PHE A 135 -4.08 6.08 -13.50
N ASP A 136 -5.32 5.67 -13.19
CA ASP A 136 -6.50 6.47 -13.48
C ASP A 136 -6.61 7.64 -12.50
N THR A 137 -6.41 8.84 -13.03
CA THR A 137 -6.52 10.11 -12.30
C THR A 137 -7.61 11.00 -12.90
N SER A 138 -8.60 10.41 -13.57
CA SER A 138 -9.75 11.12 -14.10
C SER A 138 -10.57 11.79 -12.98
N GLU A 139 -11.22 12.89 -13.29
CA GLU A 139 -12.09 13.59 -12.34
C GLU A 139 -13.21 12.68 -11.83
N GLU A 140 -13.72 11.77 -12.66
CA GLU A 140 -14.75 10.80 -12.32
C GLU A 140 -14.25 9.81 -11.26
N SER A 141 -13.08 9.20 -11.47
CA SER A 141 -12.49 8.24 -10.54
C SER A 141 -12.08 8.90 -9.22
N ILE A 142 -11.52 10.12 -9.28
CA ILE A 142 -11.20 10.89 -8.07
C ILE A 142 -12.48 11.18 -7.28
N LYS A 143 -13.54 11.64 -7.95
CA LYS A 143 -14.81 11.94 -7.31
C LYS A 143 -15.46 10.70 -6.68
N LEU A 144 -15.39 9.57 -7.37
CA LEU A 144 -15.92 8.28 -6.87
C LEU A 144 -15.25 7.89 -5.54
N VAL A 145 -13.92 7.96 -5.47
CA VAL A 145 -13.17 7.64 -4.24
C VAL A 145 -13.39 8.69 -3.16
N GLU A 146 -13.45 9.98 -3.50
CA GLU A 146 -13.78 11.05 -2.56
C GLU A 146 -15.13 10.84 -1.90
N ASP A 147 -16.16 10.54 -2.69
CA ASP A 147 -17.51 10.30 -2.17
C ASP A 147 -17.55 9.07 -1.27
N TYR A 148 -16.81 8.01 -1.63
CA TYR A 148 -16.69 6.83 -0.81
C TYR A 148 -16.01 7.14 0.54
N LEU A 149 -14.85 7.81 0.54
CA LEU A 149 -14.15 8.22 1.76
C LEU A 149 -15.03 9.12 2.65
N ASN A 150 -15.73 10.07 2.05
CA ASN A 150 -16.64 10.94 2.78
C ASN A 150 -17.81 10.19 3.41
N SER A 151 -18.23 9.04 2.86
CA SER A 151 -19.35 8.24 3.38
C SER A 151 -19.07 7.61 4.75
N PHE A 152 -17.80 7.44 5.13
CA PHE A 152 -17.41 6.87 6.42
C PHE A 152 -16.42 7.74 7.22
N LYS A 153 -16.28 9.00 6.88
CA LYS A 153 -15.34 9.92 7.57
C LYS A 153 -15.53 9.95 9.09
N GLU A 154 -16.75 9.78 9.59
CA GLU A 154 -17.04 9.75 11.02
C GLU A 154 -16.51 8.46 11.70
N SER A 155 -16.22 7.42 10.94
CA SER A 155 -15.59 6.20 11.44
C SER A 155 -14.09 6.37 11.64
N VAL A 156 -13.46 7.31 10.91
CA VAL A 156 -12.01 7.51 10.91
C VAL A 156 -11.57 8.24 12.17
N CYS A 157 -10.73 7.60 12.98
CA CYS A 157 -10.11 8.21 14.16
C CYS A 157 -8.75 8.84 13.88
N GLY A 158 -8.14 8.56 12.73
CA GLY A 158 -6.87 9.17 12.34
C GLY A 158 -6.30 8.60 11.05
N TRP A 159 -5.27 9.29 10.57
CA TRP A 159 -4.41 8.87 9.46
C TRP A 159 -3.02 8.59 10.01
N GLU A 160 -2.42 7.47 9.66
CA GLU A 160 -1.18 7.02 10.26
C GLU A 160 -0.13 6.65 9.21
N ALA A 161 1.12 7.00 9.48
CA ALA A 161 2.27 6.55 8.70
C ALA A 161 2.93 5.32 9.34
N ASP A 162 3.27 5.41 10.65
CA ASP A 162 4.10 4.40 11.33
C ASP A 162 3.55 3.96 12.71
N PHE A 163 2.50 4.59 13.23
CA PHE A 163 2.00 4.34 14.60
C PHE A 163 0.73 3.48 14.66
N GLY A 164 0.27 2.96 13.53
CA GLY A 164 -0.97 2.17 13.45
C GLY A 164 -0.95 0.93 14.35
N LYS A 165 0.18 0.23 14.44
CA LYS A 165 0.36 -0.92 15.32
C LYS A 165 0.09 -0.60 16.79
N GLU A 166 0.61 0.54 17.28
CA GLU A 166 0.42 0.98 18.66
C GLU A 166 -1.05 1.32 18.95
N GLN A 167 -1.73 1.94 18.00
CA GLN A 167 -3.16 2.24 18.12
C GLN A 167 -4.01 0.96 18.17
N MET A 168 -3.63 -0.06 17.39
CA MET A 168 -4.32 -1.35 17.36
C MET A 168 -4.06 -2.15 18.64
N THR A 169 -2.81 -2.25 19.12
CA THR A 169 -2.45 -3.00 20.34
C THR A 169 -2.98 -2.35 21.61
N LYS A 170 -3.26 -1.05 21.59
CA LYS A 170 -3.93 -0.32 22.68
C LYS A 170 -5.46 -0.31 22.58
N GLU A 171 -6.05 -0.98 21.59
CA GLU A 171 -7.49 -0.98 21.30
C GLU A 171 -8.09 0.43 21.07
N LEU A 172 -7.27 1.40 20.70
CA LEU A 172 -7.73 2.74 20.34
C LEU A 172 -8.40 2.75 18.98
N ALA A 173 -7.91 1.91 18.07
CA ALA A 173 -8.57 1.55 16.82
C ALA A 173 -8.86 0.05 16.78
N TRP A 174 -9.87 -0.34 16.01
CA TRP A 174 -10.29 -1.74 15.84
C TRP A 174 -10.03 -2.26 14.44
N ILE A 175 -9.89 -1.35 13.48
CA ILE A 175 -9.58 -1.62 12.09
C ILE A 175 -8.55 -0.60 11.59
N ASN A 176 -7.60 -1.06 10.78
CA ASN A 176 -6.59 -0.18 10.17
C ASN A 176 -6.36 -0.62 8.72
N LEU A 177 -6.61 0.28 7.77
CA LEU A 177 -6.14 0.10 6.41
C LEU A 177 -4.62 0.28 6.40
N SER A 178 -3.88 -0.78 6.07
CA SER A 178 -2.45 -0.81 6.23
C SER A 178 -1.74 -1.71 5.22
N TRP A 179 -0.43 -1.64 5.19
CA TRP A 179 0.43 -2.54 4.43
C TRP A 179 0.60 -3.87 5.13
N SER A 180 0.76 -4.95 4.36
CA SER A 180 0.92 -6.29 4.91
C SER A 180 2.14 -6.46 5.83
N GLY A 181 3.23 -5.73 5.58
CA GLY A 181 4.41 -5.74 6.45
C GLY A 181 4.14 -5.12 7.82
N ASP A 182 3.49 -3.95 7.86
CA ASP A 182 3.05 -3.31 9.11
C ASP A 182 2.02 -4.17 9.84
N ALA A 183 1.14 -4.84 9.07
CA ALA A 183 0.16 -5.77 9.61
C ALA A 183 0.82 -6.95 10.33
N GLN A 184 1.81 -7.58 9.70
CA GLN A 184 2.53 -8.69 10.32
C GLN A 184 3.22 -8.24 11.61
N TRP A 185 3.87 -7.09 11.59
CA TRP A 185 4.49 -6.55 12.80
C TRP A 185 3.46 -6.28 13.91
N ALA A 186 2.31 -5.66 13.58
CA ALA A 186 1.25 -5.41 14.55
C ALA A 186 0.69 -6.72 15.15
N ILE A 187 0.56 -7.78 14.34
CA ILE A 187 0.12 -9.11 14.75
C ILE A 187 1.12 -9.73 15.74
N ASP A 188 2.41 -9.65 15.42
CA ASP A 188 3.46 -10.21 16.27
C ASP A 188 3.52 -9.49 17.63
N GLU A 189 3.50 -8.15 17.65
CA GLU A 189 3.44 -7.36 18.89
C GLU A 189 2.16 -7.63 19.70
N ALA A 190 1.02 -7.80 19.04
CA ALA A 190 -0.22 -8.15 19.70
C ALA A 190 -0.16 -9.52 20.35
N ALA A 191 0.43 -10.51 19.69
CA ALA A 191 0.61 -11.86 20.22
C ALA A 191 1.48 -11.87 21.49
N ASP A 192 2.53 -11.04 21.55
CA ASP A 192 3.40 -10.91 22.72
C ASP A 192 2.66 -10.45 23.99
N ILE A 193 1.55 -9.73 23.82
CA ILE A 193 0.69 -9.27 24.91
C ILE A 193 -0.60 -10.09 25.07
N GLY A 194 -0.72 -11.20 24.35
CA GLY A 194 -1.87 -12.09 24.40
C GLY A 194 -3.12 -11.57 23.69
N MET A 195 -2.95 -10.64 22.73
CA MET A 195 -4.02 -10.10 21.88
C MET A 195 -4.00 -10.79 20.51
N ASP A 196 -5.19 -11.06 19.96
CA ASP A 196 -5.36 -11.53 18.57
C ASP A 196 -5.61 -10.32 17.66
N LEU A 197 -4.73 -10.11 16.69
CA LEU A 197 -4.96 -9.23 15.56
C LEU A 197 -4.84 -10.06 14.28
N ARG A 198 -5.59 -9.70 13.26
CA ARG A 198 -5.62 -10.41 11.97
C ARG A 198 -5.51 -9.43 10.81
N TYR A 199 -5.08 -9.97 9.67
CA TYR A 199 -5.01 -9.22 8.43
C TYR A 199 -5.89 -9.88 7.36
N ALA A 200 -6.64 -9.07 6.64
CA ALA A 200 -7.45 -9.50 5.51
C ALA A 200 -7.26 -8.56 4.31
N ILE A 201 -7.35 -9.12 3.12
CA ILE A 201 -7.47 -8.33 1.89
C ILE A 201 -8.94 -8.48 1.45
N PRO A 202 -9.75 -7.41 1.61
CA PRO A 202 -11.14 -7.44 1.13
C PRO A 202 -11.20 -7.63 -0.38
N GLN A 203 -12.29 -8.22 -0.86
CA GLN A 203 -12.49 -8.53 -2.28
C GLN A 203 -13.46 -7.56 -2.94
#